data_8acc95e6f37911e1364aaca82b7ddd72
#
_entry.id   8acc95e6f37911e1364aaca82b7ddd72
#
_cell.length_a   1.000
_cell.length_b   1.000
_cell.length_c   1.000
_cell.angle_alpha   90.00
_cell.angle_beta   90.00
_cell.angle_gamma   90.00
#
_symmetry.space_group_name_H-M   'P 1'
#
loop_
_entity.id
_entity.type
_entity.pdbx_description
1 polymer ?
#
loop_
_entity_poly.entity_id
_entity_poly.type
_entity_poly.pdbx_seq_one_letter_code
_entity_poly.pdbx_strand_id
1 'polypeptide(L)'
;MLSALVCTLIALLWTHHSARAQATPTLTPTVPVTKVLAIGRLVTLPMTEAARKVLPEEVRDTVQLYLQGKIDQWYVQEDQSGVVFIINTSKVEDARRILDTLPLSQEHLMTFQLIGLGPLSPLGALIKQR
;
A
#
# COMPACT_ATOMS: atom_id res chain seq x y z
N MET A 1 75.87 -44.31 5.25
CA MET A 1 75.33 -44.11 6.57
C MET A 1 74.54 -42.81 6.56
N LEU A 2 73.40 -42.75 7.04
CA LEU A 2 72.38 -41.74 7.13
C LEU A 2 71.51 -41.56 5.89
N SER A 3 70.42 -42.31 5.88
CA SER A 3 69.25 -42.07 5.05
C SER A 3 68.41 -40.93 5.65
N ALA A 4 68.24 -39.86 4.90
CA ALA A 4 67.28 -38.82 5.25
C ALA A 4 66.00 -39.10 4.49
N LEU A 5 64.99 -39.50 5.24
CA LEU A 5 63.57 -39.60 4.74
C LEU A 5 63.00 -38.22 4.60
N VAL A 6 62.73 -37.76 3.40
CA VAL A 6 61.99 -36.56 3.11
C VAL A 6 60.51 -36.96 3.04
N CYS A 7 59.77 -36.66 4.09
CA CYS A 7 58.28 -36.71 4.09
C CYS A 7 57.74 -35.50 3.38
N THR A 8 57.26 -35.65 2.17
CA THR A 8 56.53 -34.65 1.44
C THR A 8 55.06 -34.66 1.88
N LEU A 9 54.69 -33.71 2.74
CA LEU A 9 53.31 -33.44 3.10
C LEU A 9 52.61 -32.66 1.97
N ILE A 10 51.82 -33.37 1.20
CA ILE A 10 50.91 -32.76 0.23
C ILE A 10 49.69 -32.27 1.00
N ALA A 11 49.62 -30.94 1.30
CA ALA A 11 48.44 -30.31 1.83
C ALA A 11 47.43 -30.12 0.69
N LEU A 12 46.39 -30.96 0.68
CA LEU A 12 45.22 -30.75 -0.19
C LEU A 12 44.45 -29.53 0.32
N LEU A 13 44.63 -28.41 -0.33
CA LEU A 13 43.77 -27.22 -0.18
C LEU A 13 42.40 -27.52 -0.81
N TRP A 14 41.47 -27.94 0.02
CA TRP A 14 40.06 -28.00 -0.36
C TRP A 14 39.53 -26.56 -0.39
N THR A 15 39.50 -25.97 -1.55
CA THR A 15 38.78 -24.72 -1.77
C THR A 15 37.27 -25.00 -1.71
N HIS A 16 36.67 -24.73 -0.57
CA HIS A 16 35.20 -24.69 -0.46
C HIS A 16 34.67 -23.53 -1.32
N HIS A 17 34.31 -23.83 -2.55
CA HIS A 17 33.46 -22.95 -3.34
C HIS A 17 32.09 -22.99 -2.72
N SER A 18 31.83 -22.06 -1.79
CA SER A 18 30.46 -21.74 -1.36
C SER A 18 29.73 -21.17 -2.56
N ALA A 19 28.99 -22.03 -3.24
CA ALA A 19 28.01 -21.57 -4.23
C ALA A 19 26.98 -20.69 -3.50
N ARG A 20 27.20 -19.39 -3.57
CA ARG A 20 26.23 -18.38 -3.10
C ARG A 20 25.05 -18.50 -4.03
N ALA A 21 23.99 -19.18 -3.57
CA ALA A 21 22.72 -19.19 -4.26
C ALA A 21 22.26 -17.74 -4.38
N GLN A 22 22.44 -17.16 -5.55
CA GLN A 22 21.83 -15.87 -5.88
C GLN A 22 20.34 -16.12 -5.90
N ALA A 23 19.66 -15.65 -4.85
CA ALA A 23 18.22 -15.55 -4.86
C ALA A 23 17.86 -14.66 -6.06
N THR A 24 17.33 -15.26 -7.13
CA THR A 24 16.73 -14.52 -8.22
C THR A 24 15.63 -13.65 -7.63
N PRO A 25 15.68 -12.32 -7.80
CA PRO A 25 14.58 -11.48 -7.33
C PRO A 25 13.33 -11.93 -8.09
N THR A 26 12.39 -12.53 -7.37
CA THR A 26 11.08 -12.83 -7.91
C THR A 26 10.40 -11.47 -8.10
N LEU A 27 10.46 -10.94 -9.31
CA LEU A 27 9.72 -9.77 -9.71
C LEU A 27 8.24 -10.15 -9.68
N THR A 28 7.60 -9.96 -8.53
CA THR A 28 6.15 -9.98 -8.46
C THR A 28 5.66 -8.83 -9.34
N PRO A 29 4.93 -9.08 -10.43
CA PRO A 29 4.45 -8.03 -11.29
C PRO A 29 3.55 -7.11 -10.48
N THR A 30 4.02 -5.91 -10.16
CA THR A 30 3.23 -4.88 -9.48
C THR A 30 2.29 -4.25 -10.50
N VAL A 31 0.99 -4.25 -10.19
CA VAL A 31 -0.01 -3.53 -10.97
C VAL A 31 0.21 -2.02 -10.76
N PRO A 32 0.30 -1.20 -11.83
CA PRO A 32 0.44 0.24 -11.67
C PRO A 32 -0.82 0.80 -10.98
N VAL A 33 -0.61 1.56 -9.90
CA VAL A 33 -1.71 2.23 -9.20
C VAL A 33 -2.23 3.37 -10.07
N THR A 34 -3.55 3.45 -10.24
CA THR A 34 -4.23 4.52 -10.99
C THR A 34 -5.22 5.29 -10.13
N LYS A 35 -5.70 4.68 -9.06
CA LYS A 35 -6.61 5.25 -8.05
C LYS A 35 -6.27 4.70 -6.67
N VAL A 36 -6.79 5.33 -5.64
CA VAL A 36 -6.67 4.84 -4.27
C VAL A 36 -8.07 4.70 -3.66
N LEU A 37 -8.37 3.49 -3.16
CA LEU A 37 -9.51 3.24 -2.30
C LEU A 37 -9.16 3.70 -0.88
N ALA A 38 -10.01 4.54 -0.29
CA ALA A 38 -9.91 4.97 1.09
C ALA A 38 -11.14 4.50 1.87
N ILE A 39 -10.94 3.69 2.89
CA ILE A 39 -11.99 3.22 3.80
C ILE A 39 -11.82 4.00 5.10
N GLY A 40 -12.71 4.97 5.31
CA GLY A 40 -12.78 5.78 6.52
C GLY A 40 -13.65 5.12 7.57
N ARG A 41 -13.20 5.16 8.83
CA ARG A 41 -13.97 4.68 9.98
C ARG A 41 -13.93 5.70 11.10
N LEU A 42 -15.08 5.95 11.70
CA LEU A 42 -15.16 6.72 12.94
C LEU A 42 -14.40 6.00 14.05
N VAL A 43 -13.61 6.75 14.82
CA VAL A 43 -12.82 6.21 15.93
C VAL A 43 -13.73 5.70 17.06
N THR A 44 -14.88 6.32 17.23
CA THR A 44 -15.87 5.95 18.27
C THR A 44 -17.25 5.81 17.66
N LEU A 45 -17.95 4.74 18.01
CA LEU A 45 -19.34 4.48 17.66
C LEU A 45 -20.19 4.31 18.93
N PRO A 46 -21.42 4.84 18.97
CA PRO A 46 -22.03 5.72 17.96
C PRO A 46 -21.28 7.05 17.84
N MET A 47 -21.54 7.78 16.73
CA MET A 47 -20.91 9.08 16.47
C MET A 47 -21.00 10.01 17.68
N THR A 48 -19.86 10.54 18.12
CA THR A 48 -19.77 11.44 19.27
C THR A 48 -20.32 12.82 18.96
N GLU A 49 -20.61 13.61 20.00
CA GLU A 49 -21.02 15.02 19.86
C GLU A 49 -19.93 15.86 19.19
N ALA A 50 -18.66 15.58 19.48
CA ALA A 50 -17.53 16.23 18.83
C ALA A 50 -17.55 15.99 17.31
N ALA A 51 -17.75 14.75 16.87
CA ALA A 51 -17.86 14.41 15.45
C ALA A 51 -19.08 15.08 14.79
N ARG A 52 -20.23 15.14 15.47
CA ARG A 52 -21.43 15.83 14.94
C ARG A 52 -21.22 17.31 14.71
N LYS A 53 -20.44 17.98 15.56
CA LYS A 53 -20.13 19.42 15.41
C LYS A 53 -19.27 19.69 14.18
N VAL A 54 -18.36 18.79 13.86
CA VAL A 54 -17.42 18.93 12.74
C VAL A 54 -18.05 18.46 11.42
N LEU A 55 -19.04 17.58 11.47
CA LEU A 55 -19.62 16.93 10.30
C LEU A 55 -20.10 17.88 9.19
N PRO A 56 -20.75 19.05 9.45
CA PRO A 56 -21.17 19.97 8.38
C PRO A 56 -20.01 20.52 7.57
N GLU A 57 -18.86 20.75 8.21
CA GLU A 57 -17.64 21.22 7.54
C GLU A 57 -16.97 20.07 6.79
N GLU A 58 -16.89 18.89 7.38
CA GLU A 58 -16.44 17.67 6.73
C GLU A 58 -17.17 17.43 5.41
N VAL A 59 -18.51 17.50 5.42
CA VAL A 59 -19.33 17.32 4.21
C VAL A 59 -19.02 18.39 3.17
N ARG A 60 -18.88 19.66 3.57
CA ARG A 60 -18.54 20.75 2.65
C ARG A 60 -17.20 20.53 1.97
N ASP A 61 -16.18 20.18 2.74
CA ASP A 61 -14.84 20.00 2.23
C ASP A 61 -14.74 18.75 1.35
N THR A 62 -15.45 17.68 1.72
CA THR A 62 -15.57 16.48 0.88
C THR A 62 -16.22 16.81 -0.47
N VAL A 63 -17.31 17.62 -0.48
CA VAL A 63 -17.95 18.08 -1.73
C VAL A 63 -16.97 18.90 -2.57
N GLN A 64 -16.18 19.77 -1.96
CA GLN A 64 -15.18 20.55 -2.68
C GLN A 64 -14.10 19.65 -3.32
N LEU A 65 -13.61 18.65 -2.61
CA LEU A 65 -12.67 17.68 -3.16
C LEU A 65 -13.25 16.90 -4.33
N TYR A 66 -14.53 16.55 -4.27
CA TYR A 66 -15.25 15.92 -5.38
C TYR A 66 -15.35 16.86 -6.59
N LEU A 67 -15.79 18.10 -6.39
CA LEU A 67 -15.90 19.09 -7.48
C LEU A 67 -14.55 19.45 -8.12
N GLN A 68 -13.46 19.36 -7.35
CA GLN A 68 -12.09 19.51 -7.85
C GLN A 68 -11.57 18.25 -8.58
N GLY A 69 -12.36 17.18 -8.65
CA GLY A 69 -11.97 15.91 -9.27
C GLY A 69 -10.94 15.11 -8.47
N LYS A 70 -10.67 15.48 -7.21
CA LYS A 70 -9.75 14.73 -6.33
C LYS A 70 -10.41 13.46 -5.78
N ILE A 71 -11.70 13.52 -5.49
CA ILE A 71 -12.54 12.36 -5.18
C ILE A 71 -13.35 12.03 -6.43
N ASP A 72 -13.31 10.78 -6.87
CA ASP A 72 -14.04 10.28 -8.02
C ASP A 72 -15.44 9.76 -7.60
N GLN A 73 -15.47 9.01 -6.50
CA GLN A 73 -16.68 8.41 -5.96
C GLN A 73 -16.61 8.43 -4.43
N TRP A 74 -17.78 8.53 -3.81
CA TRP A 74 -17.94 8.48 -2.36
C TRP A 74 -19.18 7.70 -1.96
N TYR A 75 -19.09 7.04 -0.81
CA TYR A 75 -20.18 6.24 -0.26
C TYR A 75 -20.16 6.34 1.26
N VAL A 76 -21.32 6.24 1.89
CA VAL A 76 -21.44 5.99 3.33
C VAL A 76 -21.58 4.48 3.53
N GLN A 77 -20.98 3.93 4.57
CA GLN A 77 -21.14 2.52 4.93
C GLN A 77 -22.56 2.30 5.48
N GLU A 78 -23.17 1.15 5.16
CA GLU A 78 -24.56 0.83 5.52
C GLU A 78 -24.81 0.96 7.04
N ASP A 79 -23.86 0.55 7.84
CA ASP A 79 -23.89 0.61 9.31
C ASP A 79 -23.57 2.01 9.86
N GLN A 80 -23.38 2.99 8.99
CA GLN A 80 -23.00 4.37 9.32
C GLN A 80 -21.70 4.49 10.14
N SER A 81 -20.86 3.46 10.12
CA SER A 81 -19.57 3.45 10.83
C SER A 81 -18.49 4.30 10.14
N GLY A 82 -18.74 4.71 8.89
CA GLY A 82 -17.78 5.50 8.14
C GLY A 82 -18.15 5.69 6.68
N VAL A 83 -17.12 5.98 5.88
CA VAL A 83 -17.24 6.35 4.46
C VAL A 83 -16.26 5.55 3.61
N VAL A 84 -16.52 5.48 2.33
CA VAL A 84 -15.60 4.93 1.33
C VAL A 84 -15.41 5.94 0.23
N PHE A 85 -14.16 6.26 -0.09
CA PHE A 85 -13.81 7.16 -1.20
C PHE A 85 -12.96 6.45 -2.23
N ILE A 86 -13.15 6.80 -3.50
CA ILE A 86 -12.22 6.54 -4.58
C ILE A 86 -11.49 7.85 -4.89
N ILE A 87 -10.19 7.88 -4.62
CA ILE A 87 -9.35 9.07 -4.78
C ILE A 87 -8.62 9.01 -6.12
N ASN A 88 -8.67 10.11 -6.89
CA ASN A 88 -8.01 10.25 -8.18
C ASN A 88 -6.52 10.56 -8.02
N THR A 89 -5.74 9.60 -7.59
CA THR A 89 -4.28 9.69 -7.53
C THR A 89 -3.65 8.32 -7.73
N SER A 90 -2.44 8.31 -8.27
CA SER A 90 -1.64 7.09 -8.44
C SER A 90 -0.70 6.81 -7.25
N LYS A 91 -0.72 7.63 -6.20
CA LYS A 91 0.14 7.49 -5.04
C LYS A 91 -0.69 7.48 -3.75
N VAL A 92 -0.47 6.47 -2.94
CA VAL A 92 -1.15 6.32 -1.64
C VAL A 92 -0.83 7.49 -0.70
N GLU A 93 0.40 8.01 -0.77
CA GLU A 93 0.85 9.16 0.03
C GLU A 93 0.09 10.45 -0.33
N ASP A 94 -0.23 10.64 -1.60
CA ASP A 94 -1.01 11.80 -2.06
C ASP A 94 -2.45 11.70 -1.58
N ALA A 95 -3.04 10.48 -1.63
CA ALA A 95 -4.36 10.24 -1.07
C ALA A 95 -4.39 10.52 0.43
N ARG A 96 -3.35 10.10 1.17
CA ARG A 96 -3.20 10.40 2.59
C ARG A 96 -3.24 11.90 2.83
N ARG A 97 -2.42 12.67 2.12
CA ARG A 97 -2.38 14.12 2.28
C ARG A 97 -3.72 14.81 1.98
N ILE A 98 -4.45 14.32 0.98
CA ILE A 98 -5.79 14.85 0.67
C ILE A 98 -6.75 14.61 1.84
N LEU A 99 -6.79 13.39 2.38
CA LEU A 99 -7.69 13.00 3.46
C LEU A 99 -7.33 13.64 4.81
N ASP A 100 -6.03 13.90 5.05
CA ASP A 100 -5.56 14.57 6.26
C ASP A 100 -5.98 16.06 6.32
N THR A 101 -6.46 16.63 5.20
CA THR A 101 -7.06 17.99 5.20
C THR A 101 -8.49 18.02 5.69
N LEU A 102 -9.16 16.88 5.76
CA LEU A 102 -10.56 16.80 6.17
C LEU A 102 -10.72 17.00 7.69
N PRO A 103 -11.74 17.74 8.12
CA PRO A 103 -11.95 18.10 9.52
C PRO A 103 -12.00 16.91 10.49
N LEU A 104 -12.70 15.83 10.14
CA LEU A 104 -12.74 14.62 11.00
C LEU A 104 -11.37 13.95 11.15
N SER A 105 -10.49 14.05 10.14
CA SER A 105 -9.11 13.57 10.23
C SER A 105 -8.27 14.47 11.11
N GLN A 106 -8.40 15.78 10.97
CA GLN A 106 -7.66 16.77 11.75
C GLN A 106 -7.95 16.67 13.24
N GLU A 107 -9.22 16.43 13.59
CA GLU A 107 -9.67 16.24 14.96
C GLU A 107 -9.46 14.79 15.48
N HIS A 108 -8.79 13.93 14.69
CA HIS A 108 -8.56 12.52 15.04
C HIS A 108 -9.84 11.71 15.33
N LEU A 109 -10.97 12.11 14.72
CA LEU A 109 -12.28 11.47 14.89
C LEU A 109 -12.55 10.40 13.83
N MET A 110 -11.74 10.36 12.76
CA MET A 110 -11.80 9.36 11.70
C MET A 110 -10.40 8.88 11.34
N THR A 111 -10.31 7.59 10.99
CA THR A 111 -9.08 6.98 10.45
C THR A 111 -9.34 6.41 9.07
N PHE A 112 -8.31 6.37 8.21
CA PHE A 112 -8.42 5.84 6.86
C PHE A 112 -7.46 4.68 6.62
N GLN A 113 -8.00 3.57 6.11
CA GLN A 113 -7.22 2.53 5.45
C GLN A 113 -7.13 2.86 3.96
N LEU A 114 -5.92 2.83 3.39
CA LEU A 114 -5.68 3.16 1.99
C LEU A 114 -5.19 1.95 1.22
N ILE A 115 -5.78 1.72 0.05
CA ILE A 115 -5.45 0.61 -0.84
C ILE A 115 -5.24 1.16 -2.25
N GLY A 116 -4.03 1.00 -2.80
CA GLY A 116 -3.77 1.34 -4.20
C GLY A 116 -4.54 0.42 -5.14
N LEU A 117 -5.24 1.01 -6.11
CA LEU A 117 -6.00 0.30 -7.13
C LEU A 117 -5.33 0.50 -8.49
N GLY A 118 -5.25 -0.57 -9.26
CA GLY A 118 -4.80 -0.54 -10.64
C GLY A 118 -5.75 -1.28 -11.57
N PRO A 119 -5.53 -1.21 -12.89
CA PRO A 119 -6.36 -1.91 -13.86
C PRO A 119 -6.27 -3.42 -13.65
N LEU A 120 -7.37 -4.12 -13.95
CA LEU A 120 -7.41 -5.57 -13.90
C LEU A 120 -6.43 -6.15 -14.93
N SER A 121 -5.29 -6.62 -14.44
CA SER A 121 -4.14 -7.05 -15.23
C SER A 121 -4.31 -8.38 -16.00
N PRO A 122 -5.16 -9.34 -15.59
CA PRO A 122 -5.21 -10.67 -16.22
C PRO A 122 -5.77 -10.69 -17.66
N LEU A 123 -6.50 -9.67 -18.08
CA LEU A 123 -7.11 -9.65 -19.42
C LEU A 123 -6.07 -9.75 -20.55
N GLY A 124 -4.88 -9.16 -20.38
CA GLY A 124 -3.79 -9.26 -21.35
C GLY A 124 -3.19 -10.66 -21.44
N ALA A 125 -3.22 -11.46 -20.38
CA ALA A 125 -2.75 -12.85 -20.38
C ALA A 125 -3.74 -13.78 -21.09
N LEU A 126 -5.03 -13.50 -21.03
CA LEU A 126 -6.07 -14.29 -21.70
C LEU A 126 -6.08 -14.09 -23.22
N ILE A 127 -5.63 -12.92 -23.70
CA ILE A 127 -5.57 -12.60 -25.13
C ILE A 127 -4.35 -13.22 -25.80
N LYS A 128 -3.27 -13.49 -25.07
CA LYS A 128 -2.02 -14.06 -25.60
C LYS A 128 -2.03 -15.58 -25.79
N GLN A 129 -3.11 -16.27 -25.41
CA GLN A 129 -3.23 -17.73 -25.49
C GLN A 129 -3.99 -18.22 -26.75
N ARG A 130 -4.01 -17.41 -27.82
CA ARG A 130 -4.51 -17.85 -29.14
C ARG A 130 -3.38 -17.96 -30.15
#